data_828dd982935682159eb44075c652dc82
#
_entry.id   828dd982935682159eb44075c652dc82
#
_cell.length_a   1.000
_cell.length_b   1.000
_cell.length_c   1.000
_cell.angle_alpha   90.00
_cell.angle_beta   90.00
_cell.angle_gamma   90.00
#
_symmetry.space_group_name_H-M   'P 1'
#
loop_
_entity.id
_entity.type
_entity.pdbx_description
1 polymer ?
#
loop_
_entity_poly.entity_id
_entity_poly.type
_entity_poly.pdbx_seq_one_letter_code
_entity_poly.pdbx_strand_id
1 'polypeptide(L)'
;QYEVSNFSKDESSQSLHNLTYWHLQNYFGIGSGAAGSFFYKDKSIRYTNTTDLEKYIHFWNTDSFNKRAILNSFDGFNDFLRNVPCNVEVIDKDVEEFEFFMMNFRLRKGVSKSEYESRFEKNIDTRLGTGEGLFSKWIAEGKAEIMEEENDLFYRLTETGILYLNNFLENL
;
A
#
# COMPACT_ATOMS: atom_id res chain seq x y z
N GLN A 1 13.83 -10.43 -11.11
CA GLN A 1 12.57 -10.41 -10.35
C GLN A 1 12.66 -9.26 -9.33
N TYR A 2 11.66 -8.37 -9.27
CA TYR A 2 11.62 -7.25 -8.31
C TYR A 2 10.47 -7.41 -7.31
N GLU A 3 9.47 -8.23 -7.62
CA GLU A 3 8.39 -8.63 -6.72
C GLU A 3 7.95 -10.07 -7.05
N VAL A 4 6.98 -10.62 -6.32
CA VAL A 4 6.59 -12.05 -6.35
C VAL A 4 6.34 -12.59 -7.77
N SER A 5 5.71 -11.79 -8.65
CA SER A 5 5.22 -12.25 -9.97
C SER A 5 5.90 -11.60 -11.16
N ASN A 6 6.57 -10.46 -10.96
CA ASN A 6 7.09 -9.66 -12.06
C ASN A 6 8.62 -9.56 -12.09
N PHE A 7 9.14 -9.48 -13.29
CA PHE A 7 10.57 -9.41 -13.60
C PHE A 7 10.84 -8.13 -14.39
N SER A 8 11.98 -7.53 -14.17
CA SER A 8 12.52 -6.42 -14.96
C SER A 8 13.97 -6.70 -15.31
N LYS A 9 14.47 -6.09 -16.36
CA LYS A 9 15.89 -6.19 -16.74
C LYS A 9 16.79 -5.49 -15.72
N ASP A 10 16.35 -4.34 -15.23
CA ASP A 10 17.01 -3.49 -14.26
C ASP A 10 15.96 -2.68 -13.47
N GLU A 11 16.37 -1.87 -12.50
CA GLU A 11 15.47 -1.04 -11.69
C GLU A 11 14.70 -0.03 -12.53
N SER A 12 15.33 0.59 -13.52
CA SER A 12 14.69 1.60 -14.38
C SER A 12 13.59 1.02 -15.27
N SER A 13 13.57 -0.30 -15.41
CA SER A 13 12.60 -1.04 -16.23
C SER A 13 11.46 -1.64 -15.39
N GLN A 14 11.42 -1.39 -14.08
CA GLN A 14 10.33 -1.83 -13.22
C GLN A 14 9.03 -1.09 -13.56
N SER A 15 7.89 -1.76 -13.43
CA SER A 15 6.59 -1.14 -13.65
C SER A 15 6.27 -0.14 -12.53
N LEU A 16 6.37 1.16 -12.82
CA LEU A 16 5.98 2.22 -11.88
C LEU A 16 4.51 2.09 -11.42
N HIS A 17 3.64 1.64 -12.32
CA HIS A 17 2.25 1.39 -11.99
C HIS A 17 2.10 0.31 -10.91
N ASN A 18 2.82 -0.82 -11.03
CA ASN A 18 2.79 -1.86 -10.00
C ASN A 18 3.42 -1.38 -8.69
N LEU A 19 4.53 -0.65 -8.76
CA LEU A 19 5.20 -0.10 -7.57
C LEU A 19 4.30 0.87 -6.82
N THR A 20 3.46 1.65 -7.50
CA THR A 20 2.45 2.52 -6.87
C THR A 20 1.54 1.74 -5.92
N TYR A 21 1.13 0.53 -6.31
CA TYR A 21 0.31 -0.33 -5.44
C TYR A 21 1.14 -0.97 -4.33
N TRP A 22 2.32 -1.51 -4.65
CA TRP A 22 3.16 -2.18 -3.65
C TRP A 22 3.63 -1.25 -2.54
N HIS A 23 3.90 0.03 -2.85
CA HIS A 23 4.27 1.06 -1.87
C HIS A 23 3.06 1.82 -1.28
N LEU A 24 1.83 1.39 -1.51
CA LEU A 24 0.61 2.08 -1.04
C LEU A 24 0.67 3.60 -1.29
N GLN A 25 0.99 3.99 -2.51
CA GLN A 25 1.00 5.39 -2.92
C GLN A 25 -0.40 5.84 -3.35
N ASN A 26 -0.64 7.14 -3.32
CA ASN A 26 -1.89 7.72 -3.78
C ASN A 26 -2.08 7.51 -5.29
N TYR A 27 -3.26 7.08 -5.69
CA TYR A 27 -3.63 6.95 -7.09
C TYR A 27 -5.12 7.18 -7.32
N PHE A 28 -5.43 7.68 -8.52
CA PHE A 28 -6.81 7.87 -8.96
C PHE A 28 -7.31 6.70 -9.80
N GLY A 29 -8.51 6.22 -9.48
CA GLY A 29 -9.28 5.37 -10.37
C GLY A 29 -10.10 6.22 -11.35
N ILE A 30 -9.77 6.19 -12.63
CA ILE A 30 -10.49 6.92 -13.69
C ILE A 30 -11.20 5.90 -14.57
N GLY A 31 -12.51 6.07 -14.72
CA GLY A 31 -13.37 5.18 -15.49
C GLY A 31 -14.40 4.47 -14.63
N SER A 32 -15.42 3.89 -15.28
CA SER A 32 -16.44 3.06 -14.64
C SER A 32 -15.78 1.79 -14.05
N GLY A 33 -16.09 1.48 -12.80
CA GLY A 33 -15.50 0.34 -12.06
C GLY A 33 -14.05 0.51 -11.62
N ALA A 34 -13.39 1.62 -11.94
CA ALA A 34 -12.00 1.85 -11.54
C ALA A 34 -11.91 2.20 -10.04
N ALA A 35 -10.88 1.66 -9.38
CA ALA A 35 -10.57 1.95 -7.98
C ALA A 35 -9.47 3.00 -7.84
N GLY A 36 -9.53 3.78 -6.75
CA GLY A 36 -8.49 4.71 -6.34
C GLY A 36 -8.25 4.64 -4.84
N SER A 37 -7.07 5.07 -4.40
CA SER A 37 -6.69 5.05 -2.99
C SER A 37 -5.90 6.29 -2.61
N PHE A 38 -6.19 6.84 -1.42
CA PHE A 38 -5.53 8.01 -0.87
C PHE A 38 -5.21 7.79 0.61
N PHE A 39 -3.96 8.05 0.96
CA PHE A 39 -3.41 7.81 2.28
C PHE A 39 -3.18 9.16 2.97
N TYR A 40 -3.76 9.33 4.17
CA TYR A 40 -3.62 10.50 5.03
C TYR A 40 -2.99 10.10 6.36
N LYS A 41 -2.67 11.08 7.20
CA LYS A 41 -1.99 10.82 8.47
C LYS A 41 -2.75 9.84 9.37
N ASP A 42 -4.05 10.04 9.54
CA ASP A 42 -4.84 9.30 10.53
C ASP A 42 -5.67 8.17 9.92
N LYS A 43 -6.05 8.28 8.66
CA LYS A 43 -6.93 7.35 7.94
C LYS A 43 -6.61 7.34 6.46
N SER A 44 -7.08 6.31 5.77
CA SER A 44 -6.98 6.23 4.33
C SER A 44 -8.37 6.06 3.70
N ILE A 45 -8.49 6.43 2.45
CA ILE A 45 -9.72 6.27 1.66
C ILE A 45 -9.41 5.40 0.47
N ARG A 46 -10.19 4.34 0.30
CA ARG A 46 -10.30 3.58 -0.95
C ARG A 46 -11.68 3.82 -1.53
N TYR A 47 -11.75 4.03 -2.83
CA TYR A 47 -13.04 4.15 -3.52
C TYR A 47 -13.05 3.33 -4.79
N THR A 48 -14.25 2.90 -5.20
CA THR A 48 -14.47 2.22 -6.47
C THR A 48 -15.62 2.91 -7.18
N ASN A 49 -15.37 3.45 -8.36
CA ASN A 49 -16.39 4.07 -9.19
C ASN A 49 -17.50 3.08 -9.53
N THR A 50 -18.71 3.59 -9.73
CA THR A 50 -19.83 2.75 -10.18
C THR A 50 -19.47 1.97 -11.43
N THR A 51 -19.93 0.72 -11.50
CA THR A 51 -19.82 -0.12 -12.71
C THR A 51 -20.90 0.21 -13.74
N ASP A 52 -21.91 0.98 -13.35
CA ASP A 52 -22.94 1.51 -14.25
C ASP A 52 -22.35 2.64 -15.10
N LEU A 53 -22.10 2.33 -16.37
CA LEU A 53 -21.46 3.24 -17.32
C LEU A 53 -22.31 4.49 -17.59
N GLU A 54 -23.64 4.35 -17.69
CA GLU A 54 -24.53 5.48 -17.96
C GLU A 54 -24.53 6.44 -16.76
N LYS A 55 -24.62 5.91 -15.56
CA LYS A 55 -24.55 6.69 -14.32
C LYS A 55 -23.21 7.41 -14.16
N TYR A 56 -22.10 6.72 -14.50
CA TYR A 56 -20.76 7.32 -14.50
C TYR A 56 -20.65 8.49 -15.48
N ILE A 57 -21.04 8.27 -16.73
CA ILE A 57 -21.00 9.29 -17.80
C ILE A 57 -21.90 10.47 -17.47
N HIS A 58 -23.13 10.20 -17.02
CA HIS A 58 -24.09 11.24 -16.65
C HIS A 58 -23.53 12.16 -15.57
N PHE A 59 -22.96 11.59 -14.50
CA PHE A 59 -22.35 12.38 -13.43
C PHE A 59 -21.25 13.31 -13.95
N TRP A 60 -20.33 12.80 -14.76
CA TRP A 60 -19.20 13.60 -15.24
C TRP A 60 -19.58 14.63 -16.31
N ASN A 61 -20.68 14.44 -17.03
CA ASN A 61 -21.18 15.38 -18.03
C ASN A 61 -22.15 16.43 -17.45
N THR A 62 -22.58 16.29 -16.21
CA THR A 62 -23.51 17.25 -15.58
C THR A 62 -22.73 18.40 -14.94
N ASP A 63 -23.11 19.65 -15.25
CA ASP A 63 -22.42 20.86 -14.74
C ASP A 63 -22.87 21.29 -13.32
N SER A 64 -23.87 20.62 -12.74
CA SER A 64 -24.50 21.01 -11.47
C SER A 64 -23.67 20.77 -10.23
N PHE A 65 -22.54 20.09 -10.33
CA PHE A 65 -21.66 19.75 -9.20
C PHE A 65 -20.27 20.34 -9.39
N ASN A 66 -19.75 20.99 -8.35
CA ASN A 66 -18.34 21.43 -8.34
C ASN A 66 -17.41 20.20 -8.22
N LYS A 67 -16.93 19.72 -9.36
CA LYS A 67 -16.06 18.53 -9.48
C LYS A 67 -14.62 18.78 -9.03
N ARG A 68 -14.41 19.78 -8.16
CA ARG A 68 -13.09 20.12 -7.63
C ARG A 68 -12.84 19.35 -6.34
N ALA A 69 -12.07 18.28 -6.43
CA ALA A 69 -11.65 17.52 -5.26
C ALA A 69 -10.64 18.30 -4.41
N ILE A 70 -10.79 18.25 -3.10
CA ILE A 70 -9.80 18.74 -2.13
C ILE A 70 -8.99 17.52 -1.68
N LEU A 71 -7.80 17.34 -2.27
CA LEU A 71 -7.00 16.13 -2.09
C LEU A 71 -6.03 16.19 -0.90
N ASN A 72 -5.77 17.38 -0.37
CA ASN A 72 -4.80 17.59 0.70
C ASN A 72 -5.34 17.32 2.10
N SER A 73 -6.61 16.94 2.23
CA SER A 73 -7.20 16.55 3.51
C SER A 73 -8.17 15.38 3.33
N PHE A 74 -8.22 14.51 4.33
CA PHE A 74 -9.15 13.39 4.40
C PHE A 74 -10.61 13.87 4.28
N ASP A 75 -11.03 14.83 5.09
CA ASP A 75 -12.41 15.31 5.12
C ASP A 75 -12.82 15.93 3.78
N GLY A 76 -11.95 16.76 3.20
CA GLY A 76 -12.24 17.41 1.93
C GLY A 76 -12.39 16.41 0.77
N PHE A 77 -11.58 15.35 0.75
CA PHE A 77 -11.70 14.31 -0.27
C PHE A 77 -12.89 13.39 0.00
N ASN A 78 -13.14 13.02 1.24
CA ASN A 78 -14.30 12.21 1.62
C ASN A 78 -15.63 12.93 1.29
N ASP A 79 -15.72 14.23 1.58
CA ASP A 79 -16.89 15.03 1.23
C ASP A 79 -17.09 15.14 -0.29
N PHE A 80 -16.02 15.25 -1.06
CA PHE A 80 -16.09 15.17 -2.51
C PHE A 80 -16.67 13.83 -2.97
N LEU A 81 -16.13 12.72 -2.46
CA LEU A 81 -16.55 11.37 -2.86
C LEU A 81 -18.00 11.03 -2.51
N ARG A 82 -18.57 11.63 -1.47
CA ARG A 82 -20.01 11.47 -1.13
C ARG A 82 -20.96 11.89 -2.26
N ASN A 83 -20.49 12.75 -3.15
CA ASN A 83 -21.27 13.23 -4.30
C ASN A 83 -20.95 12.45 -5.58
N VAL A 84 -19.86 11.68 -5.60
CA VAL A 84 -19.44 10.87 -6.75
C VAL A 84 -20.19 9.53 -6.72
N PRO A 85 -20.65 8.97 -7.83
CA PRO A 85 -21.27 7.65 -7.87
C PRO A 85 -20.19 6.55 -7.70
N CYS A 86 -19.75 6.36 -6.46
CA CYS A 86 -18.73 5.38 -6.08
C CYS A 86 -19.07 4.74 -4.74
N ASN A 87 -18.44 3.59 -4.47
CA ASN A 87 -18.38 3.01 -3.15
C ASN A 87 -17.12 3.53 -2.46
N VAL A 88 -17.24 3.95 -1.19
CA VAL A 88 -16.12 4.48 -0.40
C VAL A 88 -15.89 3.57 0.81
N GLU A 89 -14.65 3.20 1.02
CA GLU A 89 -14.16 2.49 2.20
C GLU A 89 -13.15 3.39 2.93
N VAL A 90 -13.39 3.61 4.21
CA VAL A 90 -12.43 4.29 5.11
C VAL A 90 -11.62 3.22 5.81
N ILE A 91 -10.30 3.32 5.71
CA ILE A 91 -9.35 2.35 6.24
C ILE A 91 -8.65 2.99 7.45
N ASP A 92 -8.75 2.34 8.60
CA ASP A 92 -8.06 2.74 9.81
C ASP A 92 -6.57 2.41 9.74
N LYS A 93 -5.75 3.12 10.52
CA LYS A 93 -4.28 2.98 10.47
C LYS A 93 -3.77 1.58 10.80
N ASP A 94 -4.41 0.83 11.66
CA ASP A 94 -3.99 -0.54 11.97
C ASP A 94 -4.21 -1.49 10.79
N VAL A 95 -5.30 -1.30 10.03
CA VAL A 95 -5.56 -2.04 8.79
C VAL A 95 -4.55 -1.61 7.70
N GLU A 96 -4.30 -0.31 7.56
CA GLU A 96 -3.29 0.23 6.64
C GLU A 96 -1.89 -0.32 6.94
N GLU A 97 -1.51 -0.41 8.23
CA GLU A 97 -0.22 -0.97 8.65
C GLU A 97 -0.08 -2.44 8.23
N PHE A 98 -1.12 -3.24 8.43
CA PHE A 98 -1.13 -4.63 7.99
C PHE A 98 -1.02 -4.74 6.45
N GLU A 99 -1.80 -3.95 5.73
CA GLU A 99 -1.72 -3.88 4.25
C GLU A 99 -0.33 -3.43 3.79
N PHE A 100 0.31 -2.50 4.49
CA PHE A 100 1.67 -2.07 4.21
C PHE A 100 2.67 -3.22 4.28
N PHE A 101 2.63 -4.02 5.34
CA PHE A 101 3.46 -5.21 5.43
C PHE A 101 3.09 -6.25 4.36
N MET A 102 1.82 -6.48 4.15
CA MET A 102 1.31 -7.42 3.15
C MET A 102 1.81 -7.09 1.73
N MET A 103 1.90 -5.81 1.39
CA MET A 103 2.37 -5.35 0.08
C MET A 103 3.90 -5.33 0.01
N ASN A 104 4.57 -4.73 0.98
CA ASN A 104 6.02 -4.53 0.91
C ASN A 104 6.81 -5.83 1.07
N PHE A 105 6.35 -6.83 1.86
CA PHE A 105 7.00 -8.15 1.91
C PHE A 105 6.88 -8.96 0.62
N ARG A 106 6.09 -8.51 -0.37
CA ARG A 106 6.11 -9.07 -1.72
C ARG A 106 7.23 -8.53 -2.59
N LEU A 107 7.79 -7.38 -2.23
CA LEU A 107 8.94 -6.78 -2.90
C LEU A 107 10.23 -7.49 -2.51
N ARG A 108 11.13 -7.67 -3.47
CA ARG A 108 12.47 -8.20 -3.20
C ARG A 108 13.29 -7.27 -2.28
N LYS A 109 13.04 -5.98 -2.35
CA LYS A 109 13.66 -4.98 -1.48
C LYS A 109 13.11 -5.08 -0.06
N GLY A 110 11.84 -5.46 0.09
CA GLY A 110 11.18 -5.58 1.38
C GLY A 110 10.70 -4.24 1.95
N VAL A 111 10.58 -4.15 3.26
CA VAL A 111 10.06 -3.03 4.03
C VAL A 111 11.20 -2.08 4.42
N SER A 112 11.12 -0.83 4.00
CA SER A 112 12.02 0.24 4.43
C SER A 112 11.72 0.65 5.88
N LYS A 113 12.75 0.74 6.73
CA LYS A 113 12.63 1.24 8.10
C LYS A 113 12.16 2.68 8.14
N SER A 114 12.81 3.54 7.37
CA SER A 114 12.52 4.97 7.37
C SER A 114 11.10 5.26 6.87
N GLU A 115 10.65 4.54 5.82
CA GLU A 115 9.30 4.69 5.28
C GLU A 115 8.24 4.25 6.31
N TYR A 116 8.41 3.07 6.93
CA TYR A 116 7.49 2.57 7.93
C TYR A 116 7.40 3.50 9.15
N GLU A 117 8.54 3.88 9.74
CA GLU A 117 8.58 4.72 10.95
C GLU A 117 8.02 6.12 10.69
N SER A 118 8.28 6.69 9.50
CA SER A 118 7.67 7.97 9.09
C SER A 118 6.16 7.88 8.91
N ARG A 119 5.65 6.75 8.39
CA ARG A 119 4.24 6.59 8.04
C ARG A 119 3.36 6.25 9.24
N PHE A 120 3.88 5.42 10.16
CA PHE A 120 3.10 4.90 11.29
C PHE A 120 3.51 5.46 12.64
N GLU A 121 4.60 6.22 12.72
CA GLU A 121 5.16 6.77 13.98
C GLU A 121 5.43 5.65 15.02
N LYS A 122 5.75 4.44 14.55
CA LYS A 122 6.02 3.23 15.35
C LYS A 122 7.42 2.69 15.05
N ASN A 123 8.07 2.08 16.03
CA ASN A 123 9.36 1.43 15.82
C ASN A 123 9.18 0.07 15.13
N ILE A 124 9.79 -0.11 13.97
CA ILE A 124 9.66 -1.33 13.16
C ILE A 124 10.29 -2.56 13.83
N ASP A 125 11.40 -2.38 14.54
CA ASP A 125 12.09 -3.49 15.21
C ASP A 125 11.23 -4.11 16.29
N THR A 126 10.53 -3.27 17.04
CA THR A 126 9.55 -3.72 18.05
C THR A 126 8.37 -4.42 17.37
N ARG A 127 7.87 -3.85 16.28
CA ARG A 127 6.67 -4.37 15.57
C ARG A 127 6.94 -5.73 14.92
N LEU A 128 8.10 -5.91 14.31
CA LEU A 128 8.50 -7.16 13.67
C LEU A 128 9.10 -8.18 14.66
N GLY A 129 9.55 -7.74 15.84
CA GLY A 129 10.21 -8.59 16.81
C GLY A 129 11.59 -9.05 16.33
N THR A 130 12.46 -8.09 15.98
CA THR A 130 13.81 -8.40 15.49
C THR A 130 14.76 -8.88 16.58
N GLY A 131 14.49 -8.56 17.86
CA GLY A 131 15.25 -9.07 19.00
C GLY A 131 14.85 -10.51 19.36
N GLU A 132 13.64 -10.71 19.88
CA GLU A 132 13.15 -12.01 20.38
C GLU A 132 11.72 -12.30 19.88
N GLY A 133 11.44 -12.07 18.60
CA GLY A 133 10.08 -12.24 18.07
C GLY A 133 10.03 -13.05 16.78
N LEU A 134 8.99 -12.76 15.98
CA LEU A 134 8.72 -13.46 14.75
C LEU A 134 9.89 -13.31 13.76
N PHE A 135 10.33 -12.06 13.54
CA PHE A 135 11.33 -11.79 12.50
C PHE A 135 12.69 -12.39 12.85
N SER A 136 13.10 -12.34 14.15
CA SER A 136 14.35 -12.96 14.59
C SER A 136 14.36 -14.49 14.39
N LYS A 137 13.23 -15.17 14.62
CA LYS A 137 13.08 -16.60 14.34
C LYS A 137 13.22 -16.88 12.84
N TRP A 138 12.61 -16.06 12.01
CA TRP A 138 12.69 -16.20 10.56
C TRP A 138 14.11 -15.94 10.01
N ILE A 139 14.86 -15.02 10.62
CA ILE A 139 16.29 -14.83 10.32
C ILE A 139 17.08 -16.11 10.68
N ALA A 140 16.88 -16.65 11.87
CA ALA A 140 17.56 -17.88 12.32
C ALA A 140 17.25 -19.09 11.42
N GLU A 141 16.08 -19.13 10.81
CA GLU A 141 15.65 -20.15 9.84
C GLU A 141 16.11 -19.88 8.40
N GLY A 142 16.80 -18.77 8.15
CA GLY A 142 17.23 -18.35 6.80
C GLY A 142 16.08 -17.89 5.89
N LYS A 143 14.93 -17.55 6.46
CA LYS A 143 13.73 -17.12 5.75
C LYS A 143 13.58 -15.60 5.66
N ALA A 144 14.29 -14.84 6.51
CA ALA A 144 14.29 -13.39 6.51
C ALA A 144 15.70 -12.84 6.69
N GLU A 145 15.90 -11.60 6.32
CA GLU A 145 17.17 -10.89 6.51
C GLU A 145 16.94 -9.38 6.62
N ILE A 146 17.91 -8.69 7.23
CA ILE A 146 17.96 -7.23 7.28
C ILE A 146 19.14 -6.79 6.43
N MET A 147 18.89 -5.86 5.52
CA MET A 147 19.91 -5.30 4.63
C MET A 147 20.02 -3.79 4.85
N GLU A 148 21.24 -3.27 4.76
CA GLU A 148 21.51 -1.84 4.74
C GLU A 148 21.76 -1.39 3.30
N GLU A 149 21.00 -0.42 2.84
CA GLU A 149 21.11 0.15 1.50
C GLU A 149 20.77 1.65 1.54
N GLU A 150 21.59 2.50 0.92
CA GLU A 150 21.35 3.94 0.83
C GLU A 150 21.09 4.65 2.18
N ASN A 151 21.76 4.21 3.26
CA ASN A 151 21.58 4.67 4.64
C ASN A 151 20.18 4.37 5.24
N ASP A 152 19.49 3.36 4.74
CA ASP A 152 18.27 2.83 5.32
C ASP A 152 18.39 1.33 5.56
N LEU A 153 17.57 0.79 6.47
CA LEU A 153 17.47 -0.65 6.72
C LEU A 153 16.23 -1.21 6.04
N PHE A 154 16.43 -2.32 5.36
CA PHE A 154 15.34 -3.05 4.69
C PHE A 154 15.14 -4.42 5.33
N TYR A 155 13.90 -4.68 5.75
CA TYR A 155 13.45 -5.95 6.32
C TYR A 155 12.80 -6.74 5.22
N ARG A 156 13.39 -7.86 4.79
CA ARG A 156 12.87 -8.62 3.67
C ARG A 156 12.83 -10.12 3.92
N LEU A 157 11.98 -10.80 3.17
CA LEU A 157 11.97 -12.25 3.10
C LEU A 157 12.99 -12.72 2.05
N THR A 158 13.71 -13.79 2.36
CA THR A 158 14.59 -14.48 1.40
C THR A 158 13.77 -15.20 0.33
N GLU A 159 14.43 -15.78 -0.67
CA GLU A 159 13.76 -16.63 -1.67
C GLU A 159 13.01 -17.80 -1.04
N THR A 160 13.56 -18.37 0.03
CA THR A 160 12.88 -19.42 0.80
C THR A 160 11.72 -18.83 1.62
N GLY A 161 11.93 -17.68 2.25
CA GLY A 161 10.91 -17.05 3.09
C GLY A 161 9.66 -16.63 2.34
N ILE A 162 9.81 -16.13 1.13
CA ILE A 162 8.68 -15.65 0.32
C ILE A 162 7.71 -16.77 -0.05
N LEU A 163 8.14 -18.04 -0.08
CA LEU A 163 7.27 -19.19 -0.28
C LEU A 163 6.28 -19.39 0.89
N TYR A 164 6.60 -18.82 2.04
CA TYR A 164 5.80 -18.90 3.27
C TYR A 164 5.22 -17.54 3.67
N LEU A 165 5.15 -16.59 2.75
CA LEU A 165 4.70 -15.21 3.01
C LEU A 165 3.37 -15.15 3.77
N ASN A 166 2.37 -15.93 3.35
CA ASN A 166 1.06 -15.91 4.02
C ASN A 166 1.18 -16.38 5.48
N ASN A 167 1.98 -17.43 5.74
CA ASN A 167 2.23 -17.89 7.11
C ASN A 167 2.96 -16.83 7.94
N PHE A 168 3.88 -16.07 7.34
CA PHE A 168 4.53 -14.95 8.01
C PHE A 168 3.50 -13.88 8.40
N LEU A 169 2.67 -13.45 7.46
CA LEU A 169 1.67 -12.39 7.66
C LEU A 169 0.57 -12.77 8.67
N GLU A 170 0.18 -14.05 8.72
CA GLU A 170 -0.80 -14.56 9.70
C GLU A 170 -0.28 -14.53 11.14
N ASN A 171 1.05 -14.51 11.33
CA ASN A 171 1.69 -14.47 12.64
C ASN A 171 2.28 -13.09 12.99
N LEU A 172 2.16 -12.13 12.11
CA LEU A 172 2.58 -10.75 12.28
C LEU A 172 1.53 -9.93 13.05
#